data_187a62e80ca103e2353d02440cf18643
#
_entry.id   187a62e80ca103e2353d02440cf18643
#
_cell.length_a   1.000
_cell.length_b   1.000
_cell.length_c   1.000
_cell.angle_alpha   90.00
_cell.angle_beta   90.00
_cell.angle_gamma   90.00
#
_symmetry.space_group_name_H-M   'P 1'
#
loop_
_entity.id
_entity.type
_entity.pdbx_description
1 polymer ?
#
loop_
_entity_poly.entity_id
_entity_poly.type
_entity_poly.pdbx_seq_one_letter_code
_entity_poly.pdbx_strand_id
1 'polypeptide(L)'
;MLKSLLRVRFAALLAAFTGQSRKRGRQTKGKAVGYALLMLYCFCAFVFLFYSSFSQLAEAFFPAGLGWLYFAMFAIMAFALMFIGSVFTAKSQLFEAKDNELLLSMPVRPGLILLSRMAAMIAMNFVFELVVALPVFAAWLRFGSPDAAGILAFVLIVLALPLFALAVSCLFAWLISLLTSRMRNTTVITMVLSVVFLLAYFVFCFRMNTYVTQLAANGQAIAGALGAALPLVWLGRAAAEGPLACLGLTLLWTILPFALAYALLARSFIRIVTTNRGQIRVRYEKKAMHASSQDAALYRRELARLTSSSGYMLNAGLGLVFELALAVLAVVKRQELLTVFQVMPALKQALAPILLLAGMLVSGMVFFTASSVSLEGKSYWIVRSMPVPTKKVLRAKLNLSNSLSAGPALLMMLVCALVLGLPAVEVILLLACQLLFVLLSADVGLMEDLRHCNLDWINETQAAKQGAGVVLTMLIVWGFVLAVGAVYFALLASVLTTPVFLALVLALLAALYALTQRWLSTRGVRRFESIR
;
A
#
# COMPACT_ATOMS: atom_id res chain seq x y z
N MET A 1 -15.73 -25.28 -18.98
CA MET A 1 -15.49 -23.83 -19.11
C MET A 1 -15.26 -23.13 -17.76
N LEU A 2 -16.20 -23.15 -16.79
CA LEU A 2 -15.97 -22.50 -15.48
C LEU A 2 -14.70 -23.02 -14.78
N LYS A 3 -14.49 -24.35 -14.74
CA LYS A 3 -13.30 -24.98 -14.14
C LYS A 3 -11.98 -24.48 -14.76
N SER A 4 -11.93 -24.27 -16.06
CA SER A 4 -10.74 -23.74 -16.74
C SER A 4 -10.51 -22.25 -16.43
N LEU A 5 -11.57 -21.43 -16.39
CA LEU A 5 -11.50 -20.03 -15.98
C LEU A 5 -11.01 -19.89 -14.53
N LEU A 6 -11.59 -20.66 -13.60
CA LEU A 6 -11.16 -20.69 -12.20
C LEU A 6 -9.69 -21.11 -12.08
N ARG A 7 -9.26 -22.18 -12.77
CA ARG A 7 -7.85 -22.62 -12.75
C ARG A 7 -6.90 -21.51 -13.20
N VAL A 8 -7.24 -20.79 -14.26
CA VAL A 8 -6.40 -19.66 -14.75
C VAL A 8 -6.37 -18.53 -13.72
N ARG A 9 -7.52 -18.18 -13.11
CA ARG A 9 -7.59 -17.12 -12.10
C ARG A 9 -6.83 -17.47 -10.82
N PHE A 10 -7.02 -18.68 -10.30
CA PHE A 10 -6.27 -19.14 -9.11
C PHE A 10 -4.79 -19.29 -9.38
N ALA A 11 -4.39 -19.77 -10.57
CA ALA A 11 -2.98 -19.80 -10.97
C ALA A 11 -2.38 -18.39 -11.06
N ALA A 12 -3.14 -17.40 -11.55
CA ALA A 12 -2.71 -16.00 -11.58
C ALA A 12 -2.57 -15.40 -10.17
N LEU A 13 -3.50 -15.71 -9.24
CA LEU A 13 -3.40 -15.32 -7.84
C LEU A 13 -2.17 -15.93 -7.18
N LEU A 14 -1.96 -17.24 -7.30
CA LEU A 14 -0.77 -17.91 -6.76
C LEU A 14 0.52 -17.34 -7.35
N ALA A 15 0.55 -17.04 -8.65
CA ALA A 15 1.69 -16.41 -9.28
C ALA A 15 1.96 -15.01 -8.74
N ALA A 16 0.92 -14.24 -8.39
CA ALA A 16 1.05 -12.93 -7.75
C ALA A 16 1.66 -13.04 -6.34
N PHE A 17 1.23 -14.04 -5.55
CA PHE A 17 1.78 -14.28 -4.20
C PHE A 17 3.19 -14.86 -4.22
N THR A 18 3.52 -15.69 -5.20
CA THR A 18 4.86 -16.33 -5.29
C THR A 18 5.87 -15.51 -6.07
N GLY A 19 5.50 -14.34 -6.58
CA GLY A 19 6.37 -13.50 -7.42
C GLY A 19 6.75 -14.15 -8.75
N GLN A 20 6.07 -15.24 -9.15
CA GLN A 20 6.31 -15.95 -10.40
C GLN A 20 5.78 -15.14 -11.60
N SER A 21 6.55 -14.15 -12.02
CA SER A 21 6.38 -13.59 -13.36
C SER A 21 6.74 -14.68 -14.37
N ARG A 22 5.84 -14.91 -15.34
CA ARG A 22 5.90 -15.96 -16.36
C ARG A 22 7.04 -15.77 -17.37
N LYS A 23 8.21 -15.27 -16.97
CA LYS A 23 9.42 -15.35 -17.79
C LYS A 23 10.01 -16.75 -17.66
N ARG A 24 10.20 -17.37 -18.78
CA ARG A 24 10.81 -18.68 -19.07
C ARG A 24 12.28 -18.81 -18.60
N GLY A 25 12.62 -18.17 -17.50
CA GLY A 25 13.89 -18.29 -16.78
C GLY A 25 13.62 -18.97 -15.45
N ARG A 26 14.21 -20.15 -15.29
CA ARG A 26 14.27 -20.96 -14.06
C ARG A 26 14.61 -20.06 -12.87
N GLN A 27 13.57 -19.55 -12.17
CA GLN A 27 13.83 -18.87 -10.89
C GLN A 27 14.59 -19.82 -10.00
N THR A 28 15.73 -19.40 -9.48
CA THR A 28 16.48 -20.19 -8.51
C THR A 28 15.54 -20.48 -7.33
N LYS A 29 15.43 -21.75 -6.94
CA LYS A 29 14.58 -22.21 -5.82
C LYS A 29 14.73 -21.32 -4.58
N GLY A 30 15.92 -20.74 -4.35
CA GLY A 30 16.20 -19.82 -3.26
C GLY A 30 15.39 -18.52 -3.28
N LYS A 31 15.12 -17.92 -4.45
CA LYS A 31 14.31 -16.68 -4.52
C LYS A 31 12.84 -16.95 -4.18
N ALA A 32 12.27 -18.07 -4.64
CA ALA A 32 10.90 -18.46 -4.32
C ALA A 32 10.74 -18.74 -2.82
N VAL A 33 11.72 -19.41 -2.21
CA VAL A 33 11.75 -19.65 -0.76
C VAL A 33 11.87 -18.35 0.02
N GLY A 34 12.71 -17.40 -0.42
CA GLY A 34 12.85 -16.08 0.23
C GLY A 34 11.54 -15.29 0.25
N TYR A 35 10.80 -15.26 -0.88
CA TYR A 35 9.47 -14.62 -0.93
C TYR A 35 8.46 -15.33 -0.03
N ALA A 36 8.45 -16.66 -0.01
CA ALA A 36 7.55 -17.42 0.84
C ALA A 36 7.83 -17.16 2.33
N LEU A 37 9.10 -17.11 2.75
CA LEU A 37 9.50 -16.79 4.12
C LEU A 37 9.12 -15.36 4.51
N LEU A 38 9.31 -14.39 3.62
CA LEU A 38 8.89 -13.00 3.86
C LEU A 38 7.37 -12.89 4.04
N MET A 39 6.59 -13.55 3.18
CA MET A 39 5.13 -13.58 3.29
C MET A 39 4.68 -14.26 4.58
N LEU A 40 5.33 -15.37 4.94
CA LEU A 40 5.06 -16.06 6.20
C LEU A 40 5.38 -15.17 7.41
N TYR A 41 6.52 -14.48 7.39
CA TYR A 41 6.88 -13.52 8.44
C TYR A 41 5.83 -12.41 8.59
N CYS A 42 5.42 -11.77 7.48
CA CYS A 42 4.39 -10.75 7.51
C CYS A 42 3.06 -11.30 8.07
N PHE A 43 2.66 -12.48 7.62
CA PHE A 43 1.44 -13.14 8.11
C PHE A 43 1.51 -13.40 9.61
N CYS A 44 2.60 -13.98 10.10
CA CYS A 44 2.80 -14.24 11.53
C CYS A 44 2.84 -12.95 12.37
N ALA A 45 3.45 -11.87 11.84
CA ALA A 45 3.49 -10.59 12.54
C ALA A 45 2.08 -9.99 12.71
N PHE A 46 1.24 -10.05 11.66
CA PHE A 46 -0.16 -9.60 11.75
C PHE A 46 -0.99 -10.49 12.68
N VAL A 47 -0.84 -11.81 12.59
CA VAL A 47 -1.52 -12.76 13.50
C VAL A 47 -1.15 -12.47 14.95
N PHE A 48 0.12 -12.21 15.24
CA PHE A 48 0.57 -11.85 16.59
C PHE A 48 -0.04 -10.52 17.08
N LEU A 49 -0.08 -9.50 16.21
CA LEU A 49 -0.68 -8.21 16.53
C LEU A 49 -2.18 -8.37 16.90
N PHE A 50 -2.94 -9.09 16.08
CA PHE A 50 -4.36 -9.33 16.33
C PHE A 50 -4.58 -10.23 17.55
N TYR A 51 -3.71 -11.23 17.77
CA TYR A 51 -3.78 -12.09 18.96
C TYR A 51 -3.63 -11.27 20.24
N SER A 52 -2.64 -10.38 20.30
CA SER A 52 -2.44 -9.48 21.46
C SER A 52 -3.68 -8.62 21.74
N SER A 53 -4.28 -8.03 20.70
CA SER A 53 -5.48 -7.19 20.82
C SER A 53 -6.72 -8.00 21.24
N PHE A 54 -6.96 -9.13 20.60
CA PHE A 54 -8.13 -9.96 20.89
C PHE A 54 -8.01 -10.74 22.19
N SER A 55 -6.80 -11.05 22.68
CA SER A 55 -6.61 -11.62 24.01
C SER A 55 -7.06 -10.67 25.12
N GLN A 56 -6.75 -9.36 25.01
CA GLN A 56 -7.22 -8.34 25.96
C GLN A 56 -8.73 -8.20 25.94
N LEU A 57 -9.36 -8.23 24.77
CA LEU A 57 -10.82 -8.18 24.64
C LEU A 57 -11.47 -9.46 25.19
N ALA A 58 -10.89 -10.62 24.94
CA ALA A 58 -11.41 -11.89 25.44
C ALA A 58 -11.38 -11.95 26.97
N GLU A 59 -10.25 -11.54 27.57
CA GLU A 59 -10.07 -11.47 29.02
C GLU A 59 -11.09 -10.54 29.69
N ALA A 60 -11.46 -9.43 29.03
CA ALA A 60 -12.44 -8.48 29.54
C ALA A 60 -13.90 -8.92 29.31
N PHE A 61 -14.23 -9.48 28.15
CA PHE A 61 -15.60 -9.69 27.71
C PHE A 61 -16.21 -11.03 28.12
N PHE A 62 -15.43 -12.13 28.15
CA PHE A 62 -15.97 -13.42 28.55
C PHE A 62 -16.42 -13.47 30.00
N PRO A 63 -15.64 -12.98 31.02
CA PRO A 63 -16.10 -12.92 32.39
C PRO A 63 -17.29 -11.97 32.61
N ALA A 64 -17.41 -10.92 31.76
CA ALA A 64 -18.51 -9.95 31.84
C ALA A 64 -19.80 -10.43 31.14
N GLY A 65 -19.85 -11.65 30.59
CA GLY A 65 -21.00 -12.15 29.85
C GLY A 65 -21.23 -11.47 28.48
N LEU A 66 -20.22 -10.77 27.96
CA LEU A 66 -20.27 -10.03 26.69
C LEU A 66 -19.63 -10.82 25.53
N GLY A 67 -19.68 -12.14 25.54
CA GLY A 67 -19.09 -12.99 24.50
C GLY A 67 -19.58 -12.66 23.10
N TRP A 68 -20.86 -12.28 22.95
CA TRP A 68 -21.39 -11.83 21.66
C TRP A 68 -20.69 -10.59 21.11
N LEU A 69 -20.28 -9.65 21.98
CA LEU A 69 -19.57 -8.43 21.61
C LEU A 69 -18.16 -8.74 21.08
N TYR A 70 -17.50 -9.75 21.65
CA TYR A 70 -16.22 -10.25 21.18
C TYR A 70 -16.26 -10.67 19.70
N PHE A 71 -17.26 -11.48 19.32
CA PHE A 71 -17.42 -11.91 17.93
C PHE A 71 -17.96 -10.79 17.02
N ALA A 72 -18.74 -9.85 17.54
CA ALA A 72 -19.11 -8.65 16.79
C ALA A 72 -17.89 -7.79 16.45
N MET A 73 -16.95 -7.61 17.38
CA MET A 73 -15.68 -6.92 17.12
C MET A 73 -14.82 -7.66 16.08
N PHE A 74 -14.76 -8.99 16.15
CA PHE A 74 -14.13 -9.81 15.11
C PHE A 74 -14.74 -9.50 13.74
N ALA A 75 -16.07 -9.52 13.61
CA ALA A 75 -16.75 -9.30 12.34
C ALA A 75 -16.46 -7.90 11.76
N ILE A 76 -16.47 -6.87 12.61
CA ILE A 76 -16.15 -5.48 12.20
C ILE A 76 -14.73 -5.39 11.69
N MET A 77 -13.77 -5.96 12.43
CA MET A 77 -12.35 -5.89 12.08
C MET A 77 -12.03 -6.69 10.82
N ALA A 78 -12.56 -7.91 10.71
CA ALA A 78 -12.40 -8.75 9.53
C ALA A 78 -13.03 -8.10 8.30
N PHE A 79 -14.25 -7.55 8.44
CA PHE A 79 -14.93 -6.81 7.38
C PHE A 79 -14.10 -5.59 6.93
N ALA A 80 -13.59 -4.79 7.86
CA ALA A 80 -12.77 -3.61 7.53
C ALA A 80 -11.53 -4.00 6.72
N LEU A 81 -10.81 -5.04 7.14
CA LEU A 81 -9.61 -5.53 6.44
C LEU A 81 -9.94 -6.06 5.05
N MET A 82 -10.99 -6.87 4.91
CA MET A 82 -11.46 -7.39 3.62
C MET A 82 -11.93 -6.27 2.69
N PHE A 83 -12.70 -5.32 3.21
CA PHE A 83 -13.25 -4.20 2.44
C PHE A 83 -12.13 -3.33 1.85
N ILE A 84 -11.13 -2.97 2.67
CA ILE A 84 -9.94 -2.23 2.26
C ILE A 84 -9.20 -2.95 1.14
N GLY A 85 -8.95 -4.25 1.30
CA GLY A 85 -8.23 -5.05 0.31
C GLY A 85 -9.00 -5.26 -1.00
N SER A 86 -10.33 -5.32 -0.94
CA SER A 86 -11.14 -5.73 -2.07
C SER A 86 -11.79 -4.61 -2.88
N VAL A 87 -12.06 -3.43 -2.32
CA VAL A 87 -12.77 -2.33 -3.00
C VAL A 87 -12.06 -1.88 -4.30
N PHE A 88 -10.75 -1.64 -4.23
CA PHE A 88 -9.97 -1.21 -5.41
C PHE A 88 -9.72 -2.37 -6.38
N THR A 89 -9.57 -3.58 -5.85
CA THR A 89 -9.45 -4.80 -6.65
C THR A 89 -10.75 -5.08 -7.40
N ALA A 90 -11.89 -4.91 -6.76
CA ALA A 90 -13.20 -5.04 -7.40
C ALA A 90 -13.38 -4.03 -8.54
N LYS A 91 -13.00 -2.75 -8.34
CA LYS A 91 -13.02 -1.74 -9.40
C LYS A 91 -12.19 -2.18 -10.60
N SER A 92 -10.94 -2.57 -10.38
CA SER A 92 -10.03 -2.93 -11.48
C SER A 92 -10.41 -4.24 -12.19
N GLN A 93 -10.91 -5.24 -11.47
CA GLN A 93 -11.25 -6.54 -12.05
C GLN A 93 -12.64 -6.60 -12.67
N LEU A 94 -13.63 -5.88 -12.13
CA LEU A 94 -15.00 -5.90 -12.65
C LEU A 94 -15.23 -4.84 -13.72
N PHE A 95 -14.69 -3.63 -13.53
CA PHE A 95 -15.02 -2.48 -14.38
C PHE A 95 -13.90 -2.08 -15.34
N GLU A 96 -12.63 -2.32 -15.02
CA GLU A 96 -11.46 -1.85 -15.80
C GLU A 96 -10.58 -3.00 -16.33
N ALA A 97 -11.10 -4.23 -16.34
CA ALA A 97 -10.32 -5.39 -16.74
C ALA A 97 -9.95 -5.37 -18.23
N LYS A 98 -8.66 -5.41 -18.53
CA LYS A 98 -8.11 -5.37 -19.91
C LYS A 98 -8.38 -6.66 -20.72
N ASP A 99 -8.76 -7.75 -20.06
CA ASP A 99 -9.09 -9.02 -20.67
C ASP A 99 -10.57 -9.15 -21.11
N ASN A 100 -11.35 -8.09 -20.95
CA ASN A 100 -12.77 -8.10 -21.30
C ASN A 100 -13.01 -8.37 -22.78
N GLU A 101 -12.29 -7.69 -23.67
CA GLU A 101 -12.43 -7.85 -25.12
C GLU A 101 -12.14 -9.28 -25.56
N LEU A 102 -11.06 -9.86 -25.02
CA LEU A 102 -10.68 -11.24 -25.32
C LEU A 102 -11.71 -12.26 -24.81
N LEU A 103 -12.18 -12.09 -23.55
CA LEU A 103 -13.11 -13.04 -22.96
C LEU A 103 -14.51 -12.95 -23.55
N LEU A 104 -14.96 -11.75 -23.96
CA LEU A 104 -16.26 -11.55 -24.61
C LEU A 104 -16.27 -12.01 -26.08
N SER A 105 -15.11 -12.10 -26.76
CA SER A 105 -15.01 -12.69 -28.09
C SER A 105 -15.05 -14.23 -28.09
N MET A 106 -14.88 -14.85 -26.92
CA MET A 106 -14.99 -16.31 -26.77
C MET A 106 -16.46 -16.73 -26.56
N PRO A 107 -16.86 -17.94 -26.94
CA PRO A 107 -18.23 -18.45 -26.73
C PRO A 107 -18.46 -18.84 -25.26
N VAL A 108 -18.28 -17.88 -24.35
CA VAL A 108 -18.44 -18.04 -22.88
C VAL A 108 -19.56 -17.14 -22.40
N ARG A 109 -20.49 -17.69 -21.61
CA ARG A 109 -21.58 -16.89 -21.01
C ARG A 109 -20.98 -15.79 -20.11
N PRO A 110 -21.38 -14.52 -20.28
CA PRO A 110 -20.83 -13.39 -19.51
C PRO A 110 -20.93 -13.57 -17.98
N GLY A 111 -22.01 -14.21 -17.49
CA GLY A 111 -22.17 -14.55 -16.07
C GLY A 111 -21.10 -15.51 -15.53
N LEU A 112 -20.57 -16.43 -16.34
CA LEU A 112 -19.47 -17.31 -15.92
C LEU A 112 -18.14 -16.56 -15.80
N ILE A 113 -17.92 -15.57 -16.66
CA ILE A 113 -16.76 -14.67 -16.57
C ILE A 113 -16.81 -13.89 -15.26
N LEU A 114 -17.97 -13.28 -14.97
CA LEU A 114 -18.22 -12.55 -13.73
C LEU A 114 -18.02 -13.45 -12.50
N LEU A 115 -18.66 -14.64 -12.49
CA LEU A 115 -18.56 -15.60 -11.40
C LEU A 115 -17.10 -16.01 -11.13
N SER A 116 -16.32 -16.25 -12.19
CA SER A 116 -14.90 -16.61 -12.02
C SER A 116 -14.06 -15.49 -11.38
N ARG A 117 -14.38 -14.23 -11.67
CA ARG A 117 -13.73 -13.06 -11.05
C ARG A 117 -14.13 -12.91 -9.59
N MET A 118 -15.42 -13.00 -9.31
CA MET A 118 -15.93 -12.91 -7.93
C MET A 118 -15.38 -14.04 -7.06
N ALA A 119 -15.28 -15.27 -7.58
CA ALA A 119 -14.68 -16.40 -6.85
C ALA A 119 -13.19 -16.14 -6.48
N ALA A 120 -12.44 -15.55 -7.39
CA ALA A 120 -11.06 -15.16 -7.12
C ALA A 120 -10.97 -14.07 -6.03
N MET A 121 -11.89 -13.11 -6.03
CA MET A 121 -11.95 -12.05 -5.01
C MET A 121 -12.42 -12.59 -3.65
N ILE A 122 -13.35 -13.54 -3.61
CA ILE A 122 -13.75 -14.24 -2.37
C ILE A 122 -12.54 -14.95 -1.76
N ALA A 123 -11.76 -15.66 -2.58
CA ALA A 123 -10.55 -16.33 -2.09
C ALA A 123 -9.52 -15.36 -1.50
N MET A 124 -9.38 -14.18 -2.10
CA MET A 124 -8.52 -13.11 -1.54
C MET A 124 -9.06 -12.59 -0.22
N ASN A 125 -10.36 -12.30 -0.13
CA ASN A 125 -11.01 -11.86 1.10
C ASN A 125 -10.86 -12.91 2.21
N PHE A 126 -10.98 -14.18 1.87
CA PHE A 126 -10.78 -15.27 2.81
C PHE A 126 -9.37 -15.31 3.40
N VAL A 127 -8.34 -15.03 2.59
CA VAL A 127 -6.96 -14.89 3.08
C VAL A 127 -6.82 -13.72 4.05
N PHE A 128 -7.43 -12.57 3.76
CA PHE A 128 -7.41 -11.42 4.68
C PHE A 128 -8.18 -11.71 5.98
N GLU A 129 -9.29 -12.39 5.88
CA GLU A 129 -10.09 -12.77 7.06
C GLU A 129 -9.35 -13.74 7.97
N LEU A 130 -8.65 -14.74 7.43
CA LEU A 130 -7.88 -15.71 8.21
C LEU A 130 -6.81 -15.04 9.09
N VAL A 131 -6.25 -13.90 8.67
CA VAL A 131 -5.31 -13.11 9.47
C VAL A 131 -5.92 -12.65 10.80
N VAL A 132 -7.24 -12.41 10.82
CA VAL A 132 -7.97 -11.99 12.03
C VAL A 132 -8.65 -13.19 12.70
N ALA A 133 -9.25 -14.10 11.93
CA ALA A 133 -10.01 -15.22 12.45
C ALA A 133 -9.17 -16.22 13.26
N LEU A 134 -7.94 -16.51 12.81
CA LEU A 134 -7.05 -17.43 13.51
C LEU A 134 -6.67 -16.94 14.91
N PRO A 135 -6.19 -15.68 15.11
CA PRO A 135 -5.91 -15.16 16.45
C PRO A 135 -7.16 -15.02 17.31
N VAL A 136 -8.30 -14.66 16.74
CA VAL A 136 -9.58 -14.60 17.46
C VAL A 136 -9.97 -15.99 17.99
N PHE A 137 -9.88 -17.01 17.14
CA PHE A 137 -10.15 -18.38 17.54
C PHE A 137 -9.18 -18.87 18.63
N ALA A 138 -7.89 -18.57 18.50
CA ALA A 138 -6.89 -18.95 19.49
C ALA A 138 -7.10 -18.25 20.85
N ALA A 139 -7.48 -16.97 20.86
CA ALA A 139 -7.82 -16.25 22.09
C ALA A 139 -9.10 -16.77 22.73
N TRP A 140 -10.11 -17.12 21.91
CA TRP A 140 -11.35 -17.73 22.40
C TRP A 140 -11.10 -19.10 23.06
N LEU A 141 -10.26 -19.96 22.47
CA LEU A 141 -9.87 -21.24 23.08
C LEU A 141 -9.20 -21.08 24.45
N ARG A 142 -8.49 -19.97 24.67
CA ARG A 142 -7.75 -19.70 25.90
C ARG A 142 -8.61 -19.10 27.02
N PHE A 143 -9.48 -18.15 26.68
CA PHE A 143 -10.21 -17.34 27.67
C PHE A 143 -11.71 -17.63 27.70
N GLY A 144 -12.26 -18.30 26.70
CA GLY A 144 -13.64 -18.74 26.65
C GLY A 144 -13.78 -20.22 26.92
N SER A 145 -15.02 -20.68 26.94
CA SER A 145 -15.38 -22.10 27.01
C SER A 145 -16.14 -22.50 25.76
N PRO A 146 -15.42 -22.73 24.62
CA PRO A 146 -16.08 -23.05 23.36
C PRO A 146 -16.78 -24.41 23.42
N ASP A 147 -18.04 -24.42 23.01
CA ASP A 147 -18.80 -25.62 22.74
C ASP A 147 -18.76 -26.02 21.25
N ALA A 148 -19.11 -27.25 20.94
CA ALA A 148 -19.05 -27.74 19.56
C ALA A 148 -19.99 -26.95 18.61
N ALA A 149 -21.15 -26.49 19.10
CA ALA A 149 -22.10 -25.72 18.33
C ALA A 149 -21.54 -24.32 18.00
N GLY A 150 -20.94 -23.65 18.98
CA GLY A 150 -20.29 -22.34 18.78
C GLY A 150 -19.11 -22.41 17.83
N ILE A 151 -18.29 -23.46 17.91
CA ILE A 151 -17.19 -23.68 16.96
C ILE A 151 -17.72 -23.84 15.53
N LEU A 152 -18.75 -24.67 15.35
CA LEU A 152 -19.39 -24.85 14.05
C LEU A 152 -19.96 -23.54 13.53
N ALA A 153 -20.66 -22.78 14.38
CA ALA A 153 -21.22 -21.48 14.03
C ALA A 153 -20.12 -20.49 13.62
N PHE A 154 -19.01 -20.41 14.36
CA PHE A 154 -17.88 -19.56 14.02
C PHE A 154 -17.28 -19.92 12.66
N VAL A 155 -17.06 -21.21 12.38
CA VAL A 155 -16.55 -21.67 11.08
C VAL A 155 -17.50 -21.29 9.94
N LEU A 156 -18.80 -21.45 10.11
CA LEU A 156 -19.80 -21.07 9.11
C LEU A 156 -19.84 -19.54 8.88
N ILE A 157 -19.68 -18.75 9.94
CA ILE A 157 -19.57 -17.29 9.86
C ILE A 157 -18.33 -16.90 9.08
N VAL A 158 -17.17 -17.47 9.39
CA VAL A 158 -15.91 -17.22 8.67
C VAL A 158 -16.02 -17.59 7.18
N LEU A 159 -16.77 -18.62 6.81
CA LEU A 159 -17.00 -18.96 5.41
C LEU A 159 -17.98 -18.00 4.71
N ALA A 160 -18.91 -17.40 5.45
CA ALA A 160 -19.96 -16.55 4.89
C ALA A 160 -19.58 -15.05 4.83
N LEU A 161 -18.80 -14.56 5.77
CA LEU A 161 -18.46 -13.12 5.89
C LEU A 161 -17.74 -12.53 4.66
N PRO A 162 -16.85 -13.26 3.96
CA PRO A 162 -16.23 -12.78 2.71
C PRO A 162 -17.23 -12.47 1.60
N LEU A 163 -18.38 -13.14 1.58
CA LEU A 163 -19.46 -12.89 0.62
C LEU A 163 -20.07 -11.51 0.85
N PHE A 164 -20.38 -11.20 2.10
CA PHE A 164 -20.90 -9.88 2.47
C PHE A 164 -19.89 -8.76 2.18
N ALA A 165 -18.63 -8.96 2.57
CA ALA A 165 -17.56 -8.00 2.31
C ALA A 165 -17.38 -7.73 0.80
N LEU A 166 -17.47 -8.77 -0.03
CA LEU A 166 -17.41 -8.61 -1.48
C LEU A 166 -18.64 -7.90 -2.04
N ALA A 167 -19.84 -8.19 -1.55
CA ALA A 167 -21.06 -7.49 -1.98
C ALA A 167 -20.95 -5.98 -1.76
N VAL A 168 -20.55 -5.57 -0.56
CA VAL A 168 -20.33 -4.15 -0.22
C VAL A 168 -19.21 -3.56 -1.05
N SER A 169 -18.10 -4.27 -1.22
CA SER A 169 -16.97 -3.82 -2.06
C SER A 169 -17.36 -3.61 -3.52
N CYS A 170 -18.21 -4.48 -4.09
CA CYS A 170 -18.74 -4.33 -5.45
C CYS A 170 -19.63 -3.08 -5.58
N LEU A 171 -20.47 -2.80 -4.58
CA LEU A 171 -21.31 -1.61 -4.53
C LEU A 171 -20.45 -0.34 -4.52
N PHE A 172 -19.46 -0.27 -3.65
CA PHE A 172 -18.55 0.86 -3.56
C PHE A 172 -17.68 1.00 -4.83
N ALA A 173 -17.20 -0.10 -5.39
CA ALA A 173 -16.47 -0.09 -6.66
C ALA A 173 -17.33 0.46 -7.80
N TRP A 174 -18.62 0.12 -7.82
CA TRP A 174 -19.59 0.68 -8.77
C TRP A 174 -19.78 2.18 -8.55
N LEU A 175 -20.00 2.63 -7.31
CA LEU A 175 -20.10 4.05 -6.97
C LEU A 175 -18.85 4.84 -7.39
N ILE A 176 -17.66 4.35 -7.05
CA ILE A 176 -16.40 4.96 -7.44
C ILE A 176 -16.29 5.01 -8.97
N SER A 177 -16.68 3.94 -9.67
CA SER A 177 -16.67 3.90 -11.13
C SER A 177 -17.65 4.92 -11.73
N LEU A 178 -18.82 5.11 -11.14
CA LEU A 178 -19.82 6.08 -11.58
C LEU A 178 -19.32 7.54 -11.38
N LEU A 179 -18.76 7.83 -10.22
CA LEU A 179 -18.18 9.14 -9.90
C LEU A 179 -17.01 9.47 -10.83
N THR A 180 -16.08 8.51 -10.99
CA THR A 180 -14.91 8.72 -11.85
C THR A 180 -15.25 8.83 -13.34
N SER A 181 -16.34 8.21 -13.81
CA SER A 181 -16.77 8.30 -15.23
C SER A 181 -17.18 9.71 -15.66
N ARG A 182 -17.61 10.56 -14.73
CA ARG A 182 -18.09 11.93 -15.00
C ARG A 182 -17.00 13.00 -14.86
N MET A 183 -15.78 12.63 -14.44
CA MET A 183 -14.74 13.58 -14.08
C MET A 183 -13.58 13.62 -15.08
N ARG A 184 -13.08 14.82 -15.38
CA ARG A 184 -12.01 15.06 -16.36
C ARG A 184 -10.67 14.45 -15.97
N ASN A 185 -10.35 14.41 -14.68
CA ASN A 185 -9.07 13.93 -14.14
C ASN A 185 -9.28 12.75 -13.18
N THR A 186 -9.71 11.60 -13.72
CA THR A 186 -10.00 10.38 -12.95
C THR A 186 -8.80 9.88 -12.15
N THR A 187 -7.59 10.03 -12.68
CA THR A 187 -6.35 9.59 -12.06
C THR A 187 -6.05 10.32 -10.75
N VAL A 188 -6.13 11.66 -10.77
CA VAL A 188 -5.86 12.50 -9.59
C VAL A 188 -6.89 12.25 -8.50
N ILE A 189 -8.16 12.12 -8.87
CA ILE A 189 -9.24 11.88 -7.89
C ILE A 189 -9.09 10.50 -7.24
N THR A 190 -8.81 9.48 -8.04
CA THR A 190 -8.55 8.13 -7.50
C THR A 190 -7.35 8.15 -6.55
N MET A 191 -6.30 8.90 -6.88
CA MET A 191 -5.15 9.09 -6.00
C MET A 191 -5.53 9.77 -4.69
N VAL A 192 -6.20 10.94 -4.75
CA VAL A 192 -6.60 11.67 -3.55
C VAL A 192 -7.50 10.81 -2.65
N LEU A 193 -8.49 10.14 -3.24
CA LEU A 193 -9.38 9.24 -2.50
C LEU A 193 -8.60 8.09 -1.83
N SER A 194 -7.66 7.49 -2.55
CA SER A 194 -6.80 6.42 -2.02
C SER A 194 -5.91 6.91 -0.88
N VAL A 195 -5.36 8.12 -0.99
CA VAL A 195 -4.52 8.74 0.05
C VAL A 195 -5.35 9.05 1.30
N VAL A 196 -6.52 9.69 1.15
CA VAL A 196 -7.42 9.99 2.28
C VAL A 196 -7.81 8.71 3.00
N PHE A 197 -8.18 7.69 2.23
CA PHE A 197 -8.53 6.39 2.78
C PHE A 197 -7.36 5.72 3.53
N LEU A 198 -6.16 5.78 2.98
CA LEU A 198 -4.94 5.26 3.59
C LEU A 198 -4.60 6.00 4.90
N LEU A 199 -4.67 7.34 4.89
CA LEU A 199 -4.43 8.14 6.09
C LEU A 199 -5.47 7.84 7.19
N ALA A 200 -6.75 7.74 6.83
CA ALA A 200 -7.80 7.33 7.76
C ALA A 200 -7.54 5.94 8.37
N TYR A 201 -7.08 5.00 7.53
CA TYR A 201 -6.68 3.67 7.99
C TYR A 201 -5.49 3.72 8.96
N PHE A 202 -4.46 4.51 8.67
CA PHE A 202 -3.32 4.67 9.59
C PHE A 202 -3.74 5.29 10.92
N VAL A 203 -4.56 6.35 10.91
CA VAL A 203 -5.10 6.95 12.15
C VAL A 203 -5.86 5.91 12.96
N PHE A 204 -6.67 5.08 12.31
CA PHE A 204 -7.37 3.98 12.95
C PHE A 204 -6.40 2.96 13.57
N CYS A 205 -5.38 2.52 12.81
CA CYS A 205 -4.38 1.57 13.31
C CYS A 205 -3.57 2.13 14.50
N PHE A 206 -3.12 3.39 14.44
CA PHE A 206 -2.41 4.02 15.55
C PHE A 206 -3.24 4.16 16.81
N ARG A 207 -4.55 4.35 16.65
CA ARG A 207 -5.48 4.43 17.78
C ARG A 207 -6.04 3.08 18.22
N MET A 208 -5.71 2.01 17.53
CA MET A 208 -6.30 0.68 17.76
C MET A 208 -6.11 0.22 19.20
N ASN A 209 -4.90 0.31 19.77
CA ASN A 209 -4.66 -0.08 21.16
C ASN A 209 -5.46 0.77 22.14
N THR A 210 -5.56 2.09 21.92
CA THR A 210 -6.40 2.99 22.74
C THR A 210 -7.88 2.59 22.63
N TYR A 211 -8.35 2.28 21.42
CA TYR A 211 -9.73 1.82 21.24
C TYR A 211 -9.96 0.45 21.88
N VAL A 212 -9.01 -0.48 21.78
CA VAL A 212 -9.12 -1.81 22.41
C VAL A 212 -9.20 -1.69 23.94
N THR A 213 -8.36 -0.87 24.56
CA THR A 213 -8.42 -0.64 26.01
C THR A 213 -9.69 0.09 26.46
N GLN A 214 -10.16 1.06 25.69
CA GLN A 214 -11.44 1.74 25.94
C GLN A 214 -12.64 0.81 25.74
N LEU A 215 -12.59 -0.04 24.72
CA LEU A 215 -13.59 -1.09 24.47
C LEU A 215 -13.62 -2.08 25.63
N ALA A 216 -12.46 -2.54 26.10
CA ALA A 216 -12.38 -3.46 27.23
C ALA A 216 -12.93 -2.83 28.52
N ALA A 217 -12.64 -1.53 28.77
CA ALA A 217 -13.11 -0.82 29.96
C ALA A 217 -14.61 -0.46 29.92
N ASN A 218 -15.16 -0.15 28.74
CA ASN A 218 -16.53 0.34 28.56
C ASN A 218 -17.45 -0.68 27.84
N GLY A 219 -17.17 -1.98 27.97
CA GLY A 219 -17.86 -3.05 27.23
C GLY A 219 -19.39 -2.98 27.33
N GLN A 220 -19.95 -2.68 28.50
CA GLN A 220 -21.40 -2.57 28.71
C GLN A 220 -22.03 -1.39 27.95
N ALA A 221 -21.39 -0.22 27.96
CA ALA A 221 -21.87 0.96 27.23
C ALA A 221 -21.85 0.72 25.71
N ILE A 222 -20.81 0.05 25.23
CA ILE A 222 -20.65 -0.30 23.81
C ILE A 222 -21.64 -1.40 23.41
N ALA A 223 -21.87 -2.39 24.28
CA ALA A 223 -22.90 -3.40 24.08
C ALA A 223 -24.29 -2.74 23.93
N GLY A 224 -24.60 -1.73 24.74
CA GLY A 224 -25.82 -0.94 24.60
C GLY A 224 -25.91 -0.22 23.25
N ALA A 225 -24.85 0.44 22.83
CA ALA A 225 -24.80 1.18 21.55
C ALA A 225 -24.87 0.24 20.32
N LEU A 226 -24.12 -0.87 20.33
CA LEU A 226 -24.10 -1.84 19.23
C LEU A 226 -25.29 -2.80 19.27
N GLY A 227 -26.01 -2.88 20.39
CA GLY A 227 -27.24 -3.66 20.52
C GLY A 227 -28.35 -3.27 19.54
N ALA A 228 -28.33 -2.02 19.05
CA ALA A 228 -29.18 -1.55 17.96
C ALA A 228 -28.81 -2.12 16.58
N ALA A 229 -27.57 -2.56 16.40
CA ALA A 229 -27.08 -3.14 15.15
C ALA A 229 -27.38 -4.65 15.11
N LEU A 230 -28.64 -5.00 14.90
CA LEU A 230 -29.15 -6.38 14.90
C LEU A 230 -28.28 -7.41 14.17
N PRO A 231 -27.73 -7.14 12.96
CA PRO A 231 -26.88 -8.12 12.27
C PRO A 231 -25.61 -8.50 13.04
N LEU A 232 -24.99 -7.53 13.75
CA LEU A 232 -23.80 -7.78 14.57
C LEU A 232 -24.17 -8.57 15.84
N VAL A 233 -25.33 -8.29 16.42
CA VAL A 233 -25.85 -9.03 17.57
C VAL A 233 -26.15 -10.47 17.19
N TRP A 234 -26.81 -10.71 16.05
CA TRP A 234 -27.11 -12.08 15.58
C TRP A 234 -25.82 -12.87 15.35
N LEU A 235 -24.84 -12.26 14.67
CA LEU A 235 -23.54 -12.87 14.42
C LEU A 235 -22.80 -13.19 15.73
N GLY A 236 -22.74 -12.22 16.63
CA GLY A 236 -22.08 -12.38 17.92
C GLY A 236 -22.72 -13.47 18.79
N ARG A 237 -24.04 -13.48 18.91
CA ARG A 237 -24.78 -14.51 19.66
C ARG A 237 -24.69 -15.88 19.01
N ALA A 238 -24.74 -15.98 17.68
CA ALA A 238 -24.58 -17.25 16.98
C ALA A 238 -23.28 -17.96 17.33
N ALA A 239 -22.17 -17.22 17.45
CA ALA A 239 -20.87 -17.78 17.81
C ALA A 239 -20.69 -17.97 19.32
N ALA A 240 -21.25 -17.07 20.17
CA ALA A 240 -21.07 -17.12 21.63
C ALA A 240 -22.04 -18.08 22.33
N GLU A 241 -23.29 -18.12 21.89
CA GLU A 241 -24.38 -18.80 22.58
C GLU A 241 -24.97 -19.98 21.78
N GLY A 242 -24.59 -20.08 20.47
CA GLY A 242 -24.99 -21.18 19.59
C GLY A 242 -26.45 -21.28 19.12
N PRO A 243 -27.35 -20.26 19.25
CA PRO A 243 -28.73 -20.41 18.81
C PRO A 243 -28.83 -20.50 17.29
N LEU A 244 -29.41 -21.59 16.78
CA LEU A 244 -29.60 -21.85 15.35
C LEU A 244 -30.32 -20.72 14.61
N ALA A 245 -31.29 -20.06 15.27
CA ALA A 245 -32.00 -18.92 14.70
C ALA A 245 -31.06 -17.74 14.38
N CYS A 246 -30.16 -17.39 15.30
CA CYS A 246 -29.18 -16.33 15.09
C CYS A 246 -28.20 -16.68 13.98
N LEU A 247 -27.75 -17.94 13.90
CA LEU A 247 -26.91 -18.42 12.82
C LEU A 247 -27.61 -18.32 11.46
N GLY A 248 -28.89 -18.77 11.38
CA GLY A 248 -29.68 -18.65 10.16
C GLY A 248 -29.86 -17.22 9.69
N LEU A 249 -30.14 -16.28 10.60
CA LEU A 249 -30.28 -14.86 10.30
C LEU A 249 -28.93 -14.27 9.84
N THR A 250 -27.82 -14.66 10.46
CA THR A 250 -26.47 -14.22 10.07
C THR A 250 -26.10 -14.69 8.67
N LEU A 251 -26.35 -15.97 8.36
CA LEU A 251 -26.10 -16.52 7.02
C LEU A 251 -27.00 -15.85 5.97
N LEU A 252 -28.25 -15.60 6.29
CA LEU A 252 -29.17 -14.88 5.41
C LEU A 252 -28.65 -13.45 5.13
N TRP A 253 -28.25 -12.73 6.19
CA TRP A 253 -27.72 -11.37 6.09
C TRP A 253 -26.42 -11.29 5.30
N THR A 254 -25.59 -12.33 5.31
CA THR A 254 -24.31 -12.34 4.57
C THR A 254 -24.48 -12.80 3.12
N ILE A 255 -25.30 -13.83 2.87
CA ILE A 255 -25.46 -14.45 1.55
C ILE A 255 -26.43 -13.65 0.66
N LEU A 256 -27.52 -13.10 1.22
CA LEU A 256 -28.53 -12.39 0.43
C LEU A 256 -27.99 -11.16 -0.28
N PRO A 257 -27.23 -10.24 0.35
CA PRO A 257 -26.62 -9.10 -0.34
C PRO A 257 -25.65 -9.53 -1.45
N PHE A 258 -24.90 -10.62 -1.24
CA PHE A 258 -24.01 -11.17 -2.27
C PHE A 258 -24.79 -11.71 -3.47
N ALA A 259 -25.84 -12.49 -3.25
CA ALA A 259 -26.69 -13.00 -4.31
C ALA A 259 -27.35 -11.87 -5.11
N LEU A 260 -27.82 -10.83 -4.40
CA LEU A 260 -28.40 -9.64 -5.02
C LEU A 260 -27.37 -8.88 -5.87
N ALA A 261 -26.19 -8.62 -5.30
CA ALA A 261 -25.09 -7.95 -6.00
C ALA A 261 -24.67 -8.73 -7.25
N TYR A 262 -24.52 -10.05 -7.13
CA TYR A 262 -24.23 -10.90 -8.28
C TYR A 262 -25.31 -10.84 -9.35
N ALA A 263 -26.60 -10.95 -8.98
CA ALA A 263 -27.71 -10.90 -9.93
C ALA A 263 -27.78 -9.55 -10.68
N LEU A 264 -27.60 -8.44 -9.95
CA LEU A 264 -27.58 -7.09 -10.53
C LEU A 264 -26.38 -6.91 -11.48
N LEU A 265 -25.20 -7.30 -11.06
CA LEU A 265 -23.99 -7.21 -11.88
C LEU A 265 -24.06 -8.14 -13.10
N ALA A 266 -24.57 -9.36 -12.96
CA ALA A 266 -24.71 -10.31 -14.07
C ALA A 266 -25.67 -9.79 -15.16
N ARG A 267 -26.77 -9.13 -14.77
CA ARG A 267 -27.73 -8.51 -15.70
C ARG A 267 -27.12 -7.30 -16.42
N SER A 268 -26.30 -6.53 -15.73
CA SER A 268 -25.72 -5.28 -16.27
C SER A 268 -24.30 -5.45 -16.82
N PHE A 269 -23.70 -6.64 -16.69
CA PHE A 269 -22.28 -6.88 -16.99
C PHE A 269 -21.88 -6.47 -18.42
N ILE A 270 -22.62 -6.90 -19.44
CA ILE A 270 -22.34 -6.56 -20.83
C ILE A 270 -22.42 -5.03 -21.00
N ARG A 271 -23.49 -4.39 -20.52
CA ARG A 271 -23.67 -2.95 -20.62
C ARG A 271 -22.55 -2.18 -19.94
N ILE A 272 -22.09 -2.62 -18.77
CA ILE A 272 -20.99 -2.01 -18.02
C ILE A 272 -19.66 -2.12 -18.78
N VAL A 273 -19.38 -3.29 -19.36
CA VAL A 273 -18.11 -3.58 -20.03
C VAL A 273 -18.04 -2.97 -21.43
N THR A 274 -19.18 -2.91 -22.14
CA THR A 274 -19.24 -2.37 -23.52
C THR A 274 -19.55 -0.87 -23.56
N THR A 275 -20.03 -0.28 -22.46
CA THR A 275 -20.19 1.18 -22.41
C THR A 275 -18.80 1.80 -22.49
N ASN A 276 -18.47 2.34 -23.67
CA ASN A 276 -17.27 3.15 -23.85
C ASN A 276 -17.31 4.28 -22.82
N ARG A 277 -16.47 4.19 -21.81
CA ARG A 277 -16.30 5.26 -20.82
C ARG A 277 -15.83 6.48 -21.56
N GLY A 278 -16.78 7.40 -21.75
CA GLY A 278 -16.71 8.61 -22.51
C GLY A 278 -15.32 9.00 -22.97
N GLN A 279 -15.04 8.75 -24.24
CA GLN A 279 -14.09 9.61 -24.92
C GLN A 279 -14.62 11.03 -24.71
N ILE A 280 -13.97 11.74 -23.78
CA ILE A 280 -14.24 13.17 -23.62
C ILE A 280 -14.08 13.72 -25.02
N ARG A 281 -15.16 14.20 -25.61
CA ARG A 281 -15.09 14.90 -26.91
C ARG A 281 -14.20 16.11 -26.69
N VAL A 282 -12.89 15.90 -26.93
CA VAL A 282 -11.92 16.99 -26.92
C VAL A 282 -12.28 17.87 -28.11
N ARG A 283 -12.90 19.00 -27.83
CA ARG A 283 -13.09 20.03 -28.86
C ARG A 283 -11.68 20.48 -29.26
N TYR A 284 -11.31 20.24 -30.52
CA TYR A 284 -10.03 20.70 -31.03
C TYR A 284 -10.00 22.22 -30.94
N GLU A 285 -9.18 22.75 -30.06
CA GLU A 285 -8.85 24.17 -30.02
C GLU A 285 -7.48 24.34 -30.69
N LYS A 286 -7.46 25.15 -31.75
CA LYS A 286 -6.21 25.50 -32.43
C LYS A 286 -5.37 26.37 -31.49
N LYS A 287 -4.54 25.74 -30.65
CA LYS A 287 -3.58 26.46 -29.81
C LYS A 287 -2.30 26.68 -30.59
N ALA A 288 -1.78 27.91 -30.54
CA ALA A 288 -0.47 28.20 -31.08
C ALA A 288 0.57 27.30 -30.40
N MET A 289 1.33 26.56 -31.19
CA MET A 289 2.42 25.75 -30.67
C MET A 289 3.58 26.67 -30.27
N HIS A 290 3.82 26.83 -28.97
CA HIS A 290 5.02 27.50 -28.50
C HIS A 290 6.14 26.47 -28.38
N ALA A 291 7.29 26.75 -29.03
CA ALA A 291 8.48 25.93 -28.86
C ALA A 291 8.98 26.01 -27.41
N SER A 292 9.06 24.88 -26.75
CA SER A 292 9.66 24.77 -25.42
C SER A 292 11.09 24.24 -25.51
N SER A 293 11.94 24.54 -24.51
CA SER A 293 13.26 23.94 -24.45
C SER A 293 13.18 22.41 -24.37
N GLN A 294 14.18 21.70 -24.90
CA GLN A 294 14.24 20.24 -24.88
C GLN A 294 14.07 19.69 -23.46
N ASP A 295 14.71 20.30 -22.46
CA ASP A 295 14.67 19.86 -21.07
C ASP A 295 13.26 20.06 -20.47
N ALA A 296 12.58 21.16 -20.76
CA ALA A 296 11.20 21.39 -20.35
C ALA A 296 10.22 20.43 -21.04
N ALA A 297 10.45 20.11 -22.31
CA ALA A 297 9.61 19.15 -23.04
C ALA A 297 9.74 17.73 -22.46
N LEU A 298 10.97 17.29 -22.18
CA LEU A 298 11.24 16.00 -21.55
C LEU A 298 10.65 15.93 -20.12
N TYR A 299 10.81 16.98 -19.32
CA TYR A 299 10.22 17.05 -17.98
C TYR A 299 8.70 16.94 -18.02
N ARG A 300 8.03 17.70 -18.90
CA ARG A 300 6.57 17.65 -19.09
C ARG A 300 6.11 16.27 -19.56
N ARG A 301 6.88 15.59 -20.39
CA ARG A 301 6.60 14.22 -20.82
C ARG A 301 6.62 13.26 -19.63
N GLU A 302 7.66 13.30 -18.79
CA GLU A 302 7.75 12.45 -17.61
C GLU A 302 6.63 12.77 -16.59
N LEU A 303 6.30 14.06 -16.40
CA LEU A 303 5.20 14.49 -15.54
C LEU A 303 3.83 13.99 -16.08
N ALA A 304 3.58 14.13 -17.38
CA ALA A 304 2.36 13.62 -18.01
C ALA A 304 2.21 12.12 -17.85
N ARG A 305 3.33 11.39 -17.91
CA ARG A 305 3.34 9.95 -17.71
C ARG A 305 3.06 9.57 -16.25
N LEU A 306 3.65 10.25 -15.28
CA LEU A 306 3.36 10.06 -13.86
C LEU A 306 1.86 10.28 -13.58
N THR A 307 1.31 11.38 -14.08
CA THR A 307 -0.09 11.76 -13.86
C THR A 307 -1.09 10.93 -14.66
N SER A 308 -0.67 10.19 -15.67
CA SER A 308 -1.54 9.28 -16.43
C SER A 308 -1.84 7.96 -15.71
N SER A 309 -1.01 7.55 -14.74
CA SER A 309 -1.14 6.29 -14.02
C SER A 309 -1.32 6.52 -12.52
N SER A 310 -2.55 6.29 -12.02
CA SER A 310 -2.84 6.37 -10.59
C SER A 310 -2.07 5.33 -9.78
N GLY A 311 -1.85 4.15 -10.35
CA GLY A 311 -1.08 3.07 -9.72
C GLY A 311 0.39 3.44 -9.54
N TYR A 312 1.02 4.04 -10.55
CA TYR A 312 2.40 4.51 -10.46
C TYR A 312 2.52 5.65 -9.45
N MET A 313 1.67 6.65 -9.57
CA MET A 313 1.66 7.83 -8.71
C MET A 313 1.49 7.47 -7.23
N LEU A 314 0.54 6.58 -6.91
CA LEU A 314 0.28 6.13 -5.54
C LEU A 314 1.44 5.28 -5.00
N ASN A 315 1.92 4.29 -5.75
CA ASN A 315 2.95 3.36 -5.24
C ASN A 315 4.33 4.02 -5.15
N ALA A 316 4.72 4.83 -6.12
CA ALA A 316 6.03 5.50 -6.12
C ALA A 316 6.05 6.77 -5.25
N GLY A 317 4.90 7.42 -5.07
CA GLY A 317 4.78 8.70 -4.34
C GLY A 317 4.22 8.57 -2.92
N LEU A 318 3.99 7.36 -2.41
CA LEU A 318 3.42 7.15 -1.06
C LEU A 318 4.26 7.82 0.03
N GLY A 319 5.58 7.80 -0.10
CA GLY A 319 6.50 8.47 0.82
C GLY A 319 6.22 9.96 1.00
N LEU A 320 5.83 10.68 -0.07
CA LEU A 320 5.48 12.11 0.02
C LEU A 320 4.29 12.35 0.96
N VAL A 321 3.32 11.45 0.95
CA VAL A 321 2.15 11.54 1.82
C VAL A 321 2.56 11.33 3.28
N PHE A 322 3.44 10.37 3.54
CA PHE A 322 3.97 10.13 4.89
C PHE A 322 4.83 11.27 5.39
N GLU A 323 5.66 11.87 4.53
CA GLU A 323 6.44 13.06 4.89
C GLU A 323 5.53 14.21 5.35
N LEU A 324 4.50 14.53 4.58
CA LEU A 324 3.54 15.58 4.96
C LEU A 324 2.72 15.20 6.20
N ALA A 325 2.30 13.95 6.31
CA ALA A 325 1.56 13.47 7.48
C ALA A 325 2.40 13.54 8.76
N LEU A 326 3.68 13.18 8.69
CA LEU A 326 4.60 13.29 9.84
C LEU A 326 4.88 14.74 10.22
N ALA A 327 5.00 15.66 9.27
CA ALA A 327 5.12 17.07 9.54
C ALA A 327 3.90 17.59 10.34
N VAL A 328 2.69 17.24 9.89
CA VAL A 328 1.44 17.61 10.60
C VAL A 328 1.38 16.94 11.97
N LEU A 329 1.71 15.65 12.06
CA LEU A 329 1.67 14.90 13.31
C LEU A 329 2.65 15.48 14.35
N ALA A 330 3.85 15.89 13.93
CA ALA A 330 4.83 16.53 14.80
C ALA A 330 4.29 17.81 15.42
N VAL A 331 3.56 18.63 14.67
CA VAL A 331 2.92 19.86 15.18
C VAL A 331 1.79 19.52 16.15
N VAL A 332 0.87 18.62 15.75
CA VAL A 332 -0.30 18.25 16.55
C VAL A 332 0.08 17.57 17.86
N LYS A 333 1.10 16.71 17.83
CA LYS A 333 1.56 15.90 18.97
C LYS A 333 2.80 16.48 19.67
N ARG A 334 3.06 17.78 19.47
CA ARG A 334 4.25 18.45 20.01
C ARG A 334 4.44 18.21 21.50
N GLN A 335 3.38 18.38 22.30
CA GLN A 335 3.47 18.25 23.76
C GLN A 335 3.80 16.80 24.18
N GLU A 336 3.16 15.82 23.56
CA GLU A 336 3.41 14.41 23.85
C GLU A 336 4.86 14.03 23.48
N LEU A 337 5.34 14.50 22.32
CA LEU A 337 6.72 14.27 21.89
C LEU A 337 7.73 14.91 22.88
N LEU A 338 7.52 16.15 23.28
CA LEU A 338 8.40 16.83 24.24
C LEU A 338 8.41 16.14 25.60
N THR A 339 7.27 15.63 26.06
CA THR A 339 7.18 14.88 27.33
C THR A 339 8.01 13.58 27.29
N VAL A 340 7.95 12.83 26.18
CA VAL A 340 8.77 11.62 26.00
C VAL A 340 10.27 11.94 26.11
N PHE A 341 10.72 13.04 25.50
CA PHE A 341 12.12 13.45 25.57
C PHE A 341 12.55 14.02 26.91
N GLN A 342 11.62 14.52 27.73
CA GLN A 342 11.89 14.93 29.11
C GLN A 342 12.07 13.73 30.04
N VAL A 343 11.29 12.67 29.82
CA VAL A 343 11.37 11.43 30.64
C VAL A 343 12.62 10.60 30.30
N MET A 344 13.14 10.71 29.06
CA MET A 344 14.30 9.93 28.61
C MET A 344 15.45 10.87 28.15
N PRO A 345 16.33 11.33 29.04
CA PRO A 345 17.42 12.27 28.70
C PRO A 345 18.39 11.75 27.64
N ALA A 346 18.66 10.45 27.62
CA ALA A 346 19.50 9.81 26.59
C ALA A 346 18.92 9.97 25.19
N LEU A 347 17.60 9.92 25.05
CA LEU A 347 16.91 10.15 23.78
C LEU A 347 17.07 11.59 23.31
N LYS A 348 17.10 12.54 24.25
CA LYS A 348 17.27 13.98 23.94
C LYS A 348 18.63 14.26 23.30
N GLN A 349 19.70 13.61 23.76
CA GLN A 349 21.04 13.76 23.19
C GLN A 349 21.14 13.18 21.75
N ALA A 350 20.40 12.09 21.47
CA ALA A 350 20.37 11.44 20.17
C ALA A 350 19.25 11.96 19.25
N LEU A 351 18.57 13.07 19.62
CA LEU A 351 17.36 13.52 18.94
C LEU A 351 17.58 13.83 17.46
N ALA A 352 18.61 14.60 17.13
CA ALA A 352 18.89 14.96 15.73
C ALA A 352 19.33 13.75 14.87
N PRO A 353 20.20 12.82 15.34
CA PRO A 353 20.45 11.56 14.63
C PRO A 353 19.21 10.69 14.42
N ILE A 354 18.36 10.56 15.44
CA ILE A 354 17.09 9.81 15.33
C ILE A 354 16.18 10.46 14.29
N LEU A 355 16.04 11.78 14.33
CA LEU A 355 15.25 12.53 13.37
C LEU A 355 15.77 12.38 11.94
N LEU A 356 17.09 12.43 11.75
CA LEU A 356 17.73 12.19 10.45
C LEU A 356 17.41 10.79 9.92
N LEU A 357 17.63 9.75 10.73
CA LEU A 357 17.38 8.36 10.33
C LEU A 357 15.89 8.11 10.02
N ALA A 358 15.00 8.63 10.85
CA ALA A 358 13.56 8.55 10.62
C ALA A 358 13.14 9.27 9.33
N GLY A 359 13.66 10.47 9.10
CA GLY A 359 13.43 11.22 7.87
C GLY A 359 13.94 10.50 6.63
N MET A 360 15.15 9.94 6.69
CA MET A 360 15.71 9.13 5.60
C MET A 360 14.88 7.86 5.32
N LEU A 361 14.39 7.16 6.35
CA LEU A 361 13.55 5.97 6.19
C LEU A 361 12.26 6.31 5.44
N VAL A 362 11.61 7.42 5.79
CA VAL A 362 10.36 7.84 5.15
C VAL A 362 10.60 8.33 3.73
N SER A 363 11.62 9.17 3.49
CA SER A 363 11.97 9.61 2.14
C SER A 363 12.44 8.45 1.27
N GLY A 364 13.03 7.41 1.86
CA GLY A 364 13.37 6.17 1.19
C GLY A 364 12.16 5.36 0.70
N MET A 365 10.92 5.79 1.00
CA MET A 365 9.69 5.21 0.44
C MET A 365 9.27 5.87 -0.89
N VAL A 366 10.00 6.84 -1.40
CA VAL A 366 9.75 7.50 -2.68
C VAL A 366 10.56 6.84 -3.78
N PHE A 367 9.91 6.19 -4.76
CA PHE A 367 10.55 5.33 -5.76
C PHE A 367 10.26 5.73 -7.21
N PHE A 368 10.10 7.02 -7.51
CA PHE A 368 9.77 7.46 -8.88
C PHE A 368 10.79 7.01 -9.93
N THR A 369 12.07 7.05 -9.62
CA THR A 369 13.12 6.69 -10.56
C THR A 369 13.35 5.19 -10.69
N ALA A 370 13.03 4.40 -9.65
CA ALA A 370 13.30 2.96 -9.59
C ALA A 370 12.50 2.09 -10.59
N SER A 371 11.51 2.69 -11.25
CA SER A 371 10.72 2.05 -12.31
C SER A 371 10.56 2.92 -13.56
N SER A 372 11.20 4.07 -13.61
CA SER A 372 10.96 5.09 -14.63
C SER A 372 11.35 4.68 -16.06
N VAL A 373 12.36 3.82 -16.20
CA VAL A 373 12.79 3.26 -17.50
C VAL A 373 11.94 2.02 -17.82
N SER A 374 11.77 1.11 -16.86
CA SER A 374 10.94 -0.09 -17.02
C SER A 374 9.50 0.23 -17.41
N LEU A 375 8.92 1.31 -16.88
CA LEU A 375 7.59 1.79 -17.24
C LEU A 375 7.47 2.26 -18.70
N GLU A 376 8.57 2.57 -19.43
CA GLU A 376 8.50 2.82 -20.88
C GLU A 376 7.87 1.61 -21.62
N GLY A 377 8.14 0.40 -21.15
CA GLY A 377 7.55 -0.80 -21.72
C GLY A 377 7.76 -0.88 -23.22
N LYS A 378 6.71 -1.24 -23.93
CA LYS A 378 6.72 -1.35 -25.39
C LYS A 378 6.95 -0.02 -26.13
N SER A 379 6.79 1.12 -25.46
CA SER A 379 7.01 2.47 -26.02
C SER A 379 8.46 2.93 -25.89
N TYR A 380 9.35 2.12 -25.33
CA TYR A 380 10.76 2.46 -25.12
C TYR A 380 11.49 2.89 -26.40
N TRP A 381 11.17 2.27 -27.56
CA TRP A 381 11.72 2.63 -28.84
C TRP A 381 11.49 4.10 -29.23
N ILE A 382 10.35 4.69 -28.81
CA ILE A 382 10.02 6.10 -29.10
C ILE A 382 11.06 7.02 -28.45
N VAL A 383 11.40 6.75 -27.18
CA VAL A 383 12.40 7.56 -26.47
C VAL A 383 13.77 7.46 -27.13
N ARG A 384 14.08 6.27 -27.61
CA ARG A 384 15.35 5.95 -28.26
C ARG A 384 15.48 6.55 -29.67
N SER A 385 14.37 6.75 -30.36
CA SER A 385 14.35 7.36 -31.69
C SER A 385 14.35 8.90 -31.66
N MET A 386 14.18 9.51 -30.49
CA MET A 386 14.22 10.97 -30.37
C MET A 386 15.63 11.51 -30.64
N PRO A 387 15.78 12.61 -31.40
CA PRO A 387 17.08 13.27 -31.65
C PRO A 387 17.53 14.09 -30.43
N VAL A 388 17.64 13.42 -29.26
CA VAL A 388 18.00 14.04 -27.99
C VAL A 388 19.08 13.20 -27.31
N PRO A 389 20.14 13.81 -26.73
CA PRO A 389 21.16 13.08 -25.99
C PRO A 389 20.55 12.27 -24.85
N THR A 390 20.90 10.98 -24.75
CA THR A 390 20.44 10.06 -23.69
C THR A 390 20.63 10.63 -22.29
N LYS A 391 21.71 11.36 -22.07
CA LYS A 391 21.99 12.04 -20.79
C LYS A 391 20.87 13.02 -20.39
N LYS A 392 20.27 13.75 -21.34
CA LYS A 392 19.13 14.65 -21.07
C LYS A 392 17.87 13.87 -20.68
N VAL A 393 17.62 12.73 -21.31
CA VAL A 393 16.50 11.85 -20.98
C VAL A 393 16.62 11.35 -19.54
N LEU A 394 17.80 10.84 -19.15
CA LEU A 394 18.05 10.38 -17.78
C LEU A 394 17.93 11.52 -16.77
N ARG A 395 18.46 12.71 -17.10
CA ARG A 395 18.31 13.90 -16.23
C ARG A 395 16.87 14.33 -16.07
N ALA A 396 16.02 14.25 -17.09
CA ALA A 396 14.62 14.60 -16.98
C ALA A 396 13.88 13.70 -15.96
N LYS A 397 14.21 12.39 -15.93
CA LYS A 397 13.67 11.43 -14.96
C LYS A 397 14.10 11.76 -13.53
N LEU A 398 15.39 12.10 -13.34
CA LEU A 398 15.92 12.54 -12.04
C LEU A 398 15.30 13.88 -11.61
N ASN A 399 15.21 14.85 -12.51
CA ASN A 399 14.67 16.18 -12.20
C ASN A 399 13.20 16.09 -11.76
N LEU A 400 12.39 15.23 -12.39
CA LEU A 400 11.02 15.01 -11.97
C LEU A 400 10.97 14.45 -10.54
N SER A 401 11.73 13.40 -10.27
CA SER A 401 11.78 12.79 -8.92
C SER A 401 12.24 13.81 -7.88
N ASN A 402 13.34 14.49 -8.14
CA ASN A 402 13.94 15.44 -7.22
C ASN A 402 13.02 16.65 -6.94
N SER A 403 12.36 17.20 -7.96
CA SER A 403 11.44 18.34 -7.80
C SER A 403 10.20 17.98 -6.98
N LEU A 404 9.72 16.75 -7.07
CA LEU A 404 8.56 16.29 -6.31
C LEU A 404 8.92 15.88 -4.88
N SER A 405 10.10 15.29 -4.68
CA SER A 405 10.47 14.68 -3.39
C SER A 405 11.19 15.66 -2.46
N ALA A 406 12.01 16.59 -2.98
CA ALA A 406 12.80 17.47 -2.13
C ALA A 406 11.95 18.42 -1.28
N GLY A 407 10.88 18.99 -1.84
CA GLY A 407 10.01 19.93 -1.12
C GLY A 407 9.38 19.32 0.13
N PRO A 408 8.59 18.25 0.01
CA PRO A 408 7.96 17.57 1.16
C PRO A 408 8.97 17.05 2.19
N ALA A 409 10.09 16.47 1.74
CA ALA A 409 11.14 15.94 2.62
C ALA A 409 11.80 17.04 3.46
N LEU A 410 12.15 18.17 2.83
CA LEU A 410 12.72 19.32 3.53
C LEU A 410 11.69 19.98 4.45
N LEU A 411 10.44 20.10 4.04
CA LEU A 411 9.36 20.64 4.87
C LEU A 411 9.17 19.78 6.12
N MET A 412 9.07 18.46 5.97
CA MET A 412 8.96 17.53 7.09
C MET A 412 10.13 17.68 8.05
N MET A 413 11.37 17.66 7.54
CA MET A 413 12.56 17.75 8.36
C MET A 413 12.63 19.08 9.11
N LEU A 414 12.35 20.19 8.42
CA LEU A 414 12.32 21.54 9.02
C LEU A 414 11.27 21.65 10.13
N VAL A 415 10.04 21.22 9.85
CA VAL A 415 8.94 21.29 10.83
C VAL A 415 9.26 20.46 12.06
N CYS A 416 9.73 19.21 11.87
CA CYS A 416 10.10 18.33 12.99
C CYS A 416 11.25 18.92 13.81
N ALA A 417 12.29 19.44 13.17
CA ALA A 417 13.43 20.04 13.85
C ALA A 417 13.05 21.30 14.67
N LEU A 418 12.18 22.17 14.13
CA LEU A 418 11.69 23.37 14.82
C LEU A 418 10.76 23.01 15.98
N VAL A 419 9.85 22.05 15.79
CA VAL A 419 8.92 21.59 16.84
C VAL A 419 9.68 21.01 18.03
N LEU A 420 10.78 20.29 17.75
CA LEU A 420 11.62 19.66 18.76
C LEU A 420 12.66 20.61 19.37
N GLY A 421 12.78 21.85 18.86
CA GLY A 421 13.64 22.90 19.41
C GLY A 421 15.14 22.64 19.21
N LEU A 422 15.53 22.06 18.06
CA LEU A 422 16.93 21.78 17.76
C LEU A 422 17.73 23.06 17.49
N PRO A 423 19.05 23.08 17.80
CA PRO A 423 19.94 24.21 17.51
C PRO A 423 20.00 24.48 15.99
N ALA A 424 20.16 25.75 15.60
CA ALA A 424 20.19 26.16 14.19
C ALA A 424 21.24 25.43 13.35
N VAL A 425 22.42 25.14 13.93
CA VAL A 425 23.49 24.38 13.25
C VAL A 425 23.03 22.96 12.91
N GLU A 426 22.37 22.28 13.85
CA GLU A 426 21.84 20.93 13.63
C GLU A 426 20.73 20.94 12.59
N VAL A 427 19.85 21.94 12.61
CA VAL A 427 18.78 22.11 11.61
C VAL A 427 19.35 22.24 10.20
N ILE A 428 20.37 23.09 10.02
CA ILE A 428 21.02 23.28 8.71
C ILE A 428 21.66 21.98 8.23
N LEU A 429 22.37 21.27 9.10
CA LEU A 429 23.02 20.00 8.77
C LEU A 429 21.97 18.91 8.44
N LEU A 430 20.89 18.85 9.20
CA LEU A 430 19.78 17.92 8.93
C LEU A 430 19.14 18.17 7.58
N LEU A 431 18.85 19.42 7.23
CA LEU A 431 18.28 19.80 5.94
C LEU A 431 19.24 19.45 4.78
N ALA A 432 20.54 19.71 4.95
CA ALA A 432 21.55 19.36 3.95
C ALA A 432 21.67 17.84 3.76
N CYS A 433 21.72 17.07 4.86
CA CYS A 433 21.73 15.61 4.81
C CYS A 433 20.47 15.05 4.14
N GLN A 434 19.30 15.58 4.52
CA GLN A 434 18.01 15.14 3.97
C GLN A 434 17.92 15.40 2.45
N LEU A 435 18.35 16.59 2.00
CA LEU A 435 18.38 16.93 0.59
C LEU A 435 19.29 15.98 -0.19
N LEU A 436 20.55 15.80 0.26
CA LEU A 436 21.48 14.90 -0.41
C LEU A 436 20.99 13.45 -0.42
N PHE A 437 20.35 13.00 0.64
CA PHE A 437 19.77 11.66 0.70
C PHE A 437 18.65 11.47 -0.33
N VAL A 438 17.74 12.43 -0.48
CA VAL A 438 16.68 12.41 -1.50
C VAL A 438 17.29 12.33 -2.90
N LEU A 439 18.29 13.15 -3.20
CA LEU A 439 19.00 13.14 -4.49
C LEU A 439 19.71 11.79 -4.73
N LEU A 440 20.39 11.27 -3.72
CA LEU A 440 21.07 9.97 -3.78
C LEU A 440 20.09 8.81 -3.99
N SER A 441 18.95 8.80 -3.28
CA SER A 441 17.95 7.75 -3.43
C SER A 441 17.33 7.73 -4.82
N ALA A 442 17.13 8.90 -5.43
CA ALA A 442 16.69 9.01 -6.83
C ALA A 442 17.72 8.45 -7.81
N ASP A 443 19.03 8.75 -7.59
CA ASP A 443 20.12 8.21 -8.41
C ASP A 443 20.19 6.69 -8.30
N VAL A 444 20.16 6.14 -7.07
CA VAL A 444 20.18 4.70 -6.81
C VAL A 444 18.98 4.02 -7.48
N GLY A 445 17.79 4.62 -7.38
CA GLY A 445 16.58 4.11 -8.03
C GLY A 445 16.75 4.01 -9.55
N LEU A 446 17.24 5.07 -10.20
CA LEU A 446 17.47 5.06 -11.64
C LEU A 446 18.56 4.05 -12.04
N MET A 447 19.61 3.94 -11.23
CA MET A 447 20.71 3.00 -11.46
C MET A 447 20.23 1.54 -11.42
N GLU A 448 19.41 1.19 -10.43
CA GLU A 448 18.87 -0.16 -10.30
C GLU A 448 17.82 -0.48 -11.36
N ASP A 449 17.00 0.50 -11.78
CA ASP A 449 16.06 0.32 -12.89
C ASP A 449 16.81 0.08 -14.21
N LEU A 450 17.90 0.79 -14.47
CA LEU A 450 18.76 0.56 -15.64
C LEU A 450 19.47 -0.81 -15.62
N ARG A 451 19.84 -1.32 -14.44
CA ARG A 451 20.46 -2.64 -14.28
C ARG A 451 19.48 -3.79 -14.46
N HIS A 452 18.26 -3.62 -13.99
CA HIS A 452 17.23 -4.65 -13.91
C HIS A 452 15.96 -4.28 -14.71
N CYS A 453 16.15 -3.52 -15.80
CA CYS A 453 15.04 -3.04 -16.64
C CYS A 453 14.19 -4.20 -17.17
N ASN A 454 12.87 -4.08 -17.00
CA ASN A 454 11.89 -4.99 -17.53
C ASN A 454 10.86 -4.23 -18.36
N LEU A 455 10.91 -4.38 -19.68
CA LEU A 455 9.98 -3.73 -20.61
C LEU A 455 8.71 -4.54 -20.89
N ASP A 456 8.71 -5.86 -20.56
CA ASP A 456 7.61 -6.79 -20.83
C ASP A 456 6.75 -7.03 -19.58
N TRP A 457 6.13 -6.01 -19.05
CA TRP A 457 5.20 -6.14 -17.94
C TRP A 457 3.74 -6.27 -18.43
N ILE A 458 2.92 -6.97 -17.63
CA ILE A 458 1.50 -7.20 -17.95
C ILE A 458 0.65 -5.99 -17.52
N ASN A 459 0.99 -5.39 -16.39
CA ASN A 459 0.34 -4.19 -15.89
C ASN A 459 1.37 -3.22 -15.26
N GLU A 460 1.04 -1.95 -15.20
CA GLU A 460 1.91 -0.89 -14.68
C GLU A 460 2.26 -1.07 -13.21
N THR A 461 1.35 -1.64 -12.40
CA THR A 461 1.59 -1.91 -10.98
C THR A 461 2.71 -2.94 -10.80
N GLN A 462 2.83 -3.90 -11.71
CA GLN A 462 3.92 -4.89 -11.68
C GLN A 462 5.29 -4.22 -11.90
N ALA A 463 5.37 -3.29 -12.84
CA ALA A 463 6.61 -2.55 -13.08
C ALA A 463 6.92 -1.58 -11.93
N ALA A 464 5.89 -0.86 -11.45
CA ALA A 464 6.04 0.18 -10.44
C ALA A 464 6.31 -0.33 -9.01
N LYS A 465 5.89 -1.55 -8.66
CA LYS A 465 5.97 -2.08 -7.29
C LYS A 465 6.76 -3.38 -7.17
N GLN A 466 6.64 -4.27 -8.15
CA GLN A 466 7.21 -5.62 -8.09
C GLN A 466 8.45 -5.77 -8.99
N GLY A 467 8.90 -4.71 -9.64
CA GLY A 467 10.12 -4.71 -10.43
C GLY A 467 11.35 -4.97 -9.54
N ALA A 468 12.29 -5.77 -10.05
CA ALA A 468 13.53 -6.06 -9.32
C ALA A 468 14.30 -4.76 -8.97
N GLY A 469 14.27 -3.75 -9.83
CA GLY A 469 14.87 -2.44 -9.59
C GLY A 469 14.28 -1.76 -8.36
N VAL A 470 12.95 -1.78 -8.19
CA VAL A 470 12.26 -1.17 -7.04
C VAL A 470 12.63 -1.86 -5.74
N VAL A 471 12.55 -3.21 -5.72
CA VAL A 471 12.88 -4.01 -4.51
C VAL A 471 14.34 -3.81 -4.10
N LEU A 472 15.27 -3.85 -5.07
CA LEU A 472 16.69 -3.63 -4.78
C LEU A 472 16.98 -2.21 -4.33
N THR A 473 16.34 -1.20 -4.92
CA THR A 473 16.45 0.18 -4.46
C THR A 473 16.02 0.30 -3.01
N MET A 474 14.87 -0.26 -2.65
CA MET A 474 14.35 -0.25 -1.29
C MET A 474 15.33 -0.91 -0.31
N LEU A 475 15.86 -2.10 -0.66
CA LEU A 475 16.83 -2.81 0.18
C LEU A 475 18.14 -2.02 0.35
N ILE A 476 18.65 -1.41 -0.71
CA ILE A 476 19.89 -0.62 -0.65
C ILE A 476 19.68 0.64 0.19
N VAL A 477 18.61 1.39 -0.08
CA VAL A 477 18.32 2.67 0.59
C VAL A 477 18.03 2.45 2.07
N TRP A 478 17.15 1.52 2.42
CA TRP A 478 16.86 1.23 3.82
C TRP A 478 18.00 0.51 4.53
N GLY A 479 18.71 -0.39 3.84
CA GLY A 479 19.92 -1.03 4.37
C GLY A 479 21.00 -0.02 4.72
N PHE A 480 21.18 1.00 3.88
CA PHE A 480 22.09 2.12 4.16
C PHE A 480 21.67 2.88 5.43
N VAL A 481 20.40 3.25 5.56
CA VAL A 481 19.91 3.97 6.75
C VAL A 481 20.06 3.14 8.01
N LEU A 482 19.75 1.86 7.96
CA LEU A 482 19.92 0.93 9.09
C LEU A 482 21.41 0.76 9.46
N ALA A 483 22.30 0.68 8.47
CA ALA A 483 23.73 0.59 8.71
C ALA A 483 24.30 1.86 9.37
N VAL A 484 23.91 3.05 8.89
CA VAL A 484 24.28 4.33 9.51
C VAL A 484 23.76 4.41 10.94
N GLY A 485 22.51 3.99 11.18
CA GLY A 485 21.92 3.93 12.51
C GLY A 485 22.65 2.96 13.44
N ALA A 486 22.94 1.76 12.97
CA ALA A 486 23.67 0.75 13.75
C ALA A 486 25.08 1.24 14.14
N VAL A 487 25.81 1.82 13.19
CA VAL A 487 27.14 2.40 13.45
C VAL A 487 27.04 3.54 14.46
N TYR A 488 26.05 4.41 14.33
CA TYR A 488 25.84 5.51 15.29
C TYR A 488 25.62 4.97 16.71
N PHE A 489 24.61 4.13 16.91
CA PHE A 489 24.24 3.67 18.25
C PHE A 489 25.25 2.69 18.86
N ALA A 490 25.93 1.88 18.06
CA ALA A 490 26.91 0.92 18.57
C ALA A 490 28.28 1.52 18.90
N LEU A 491 28.72 2.52 18.10
CA LEU A 491 30.12 2.98 18.15
C LEU A 491 30.26 4.49 18.37
N LEU A 492 29.39 5.31 17.83
CA LEU A 492 29.63 6.75 17.70
C LEU A 492 28.86 7.60 18.72
N ALA A 493 27.78 7.10 19.29
CA ALA A 493 26.92 7.87 20.19
C ALA A 493 27.62 8.35 21.47
N SER A 494 28.62 7.59 21.95
CA SER A 494 29.41 7.93 23.12
C SER A 494 30.69 8.73 22.82
N VAL A 495 31.11 8.77 21.56
CA VAL A 495 32.41 9.34 21.16
C VAL A 495 32.25 10.67 20.42
N LEU A 496 31.22 10.82 19.58
CA LEU A 496 31.04 11.98 18.72
C LEU A 496 29.95 12.92 19.23
N THR A 497 30.19 14.22 19.07
CA THR A 497 29.12 15.22 19.22
C THR A 497 28.17 15.15 18.04
N THR A 498 26.90 15.48 18.27
CA THR A 498 25.84 15.43 17.25
C THR A 498 26.19 16.20 15.96
N PRO A 499 26.71 17.45 16.00
CA PRO A 499 27.07 18.17 14.78
C PRO A 499 28.19 17.49 13.98
N VAL A 500 29.16 16.89 14.66
CA VAL A 500 30.26 16.16 13.99
C VAL A 500 29.73 14.90 13.30
N PHE A 501 28.85 14.15 13.94
CA PHE A 501 28.20 13.00 13.31
C PHE A 501 27.40 13.41 12.08
N LEU A 502 26.57 14.46 12.16
CA LEU A 502 25.80 14.97 11.03
C LEU A 502 26.70 15.43 9.88
N ALA A 503 27.83 16.10 10.18
CA ALA A 503 28.80 16.52 9.19
C ALA A 503 29.49 15.32 8.49
N LEU A 504 29.80 14.25 9.23
CA LEU A 504 30.34 13.01 8.65
C LEU A 504 29.33 12.31 7.74
N VAL A 505 28.07 12.22 8.16
CA VAL A 505 26.99 11.67 7.32
C VAL A 505 26.80 12.51 6.07
N LEU A 506 26.85 13.85 6.19
CA LEU A 506 26.77 14.77 5.05
C LEU A 506 27.89 14.52 4.04
N ALA A 507 29.15 14.41 4.52
CA ALA A 507 30.30 14.12 3.68
C ALA A 507 30.19 12.75 2.99
N LEU A 508 29.72 11.72 3.71
CA LEU A 508 29.47 10.40 3.14
C LEU A 508 28.41 10.44 2.04
N LEU A 509 27.28 11.11 2.29
CA LEU A 509 26.21 11.27 1.30
C LEU A 509 26.67 12.04 0.07
N ALA A 510 27.47 13.11 0.25
CA ALA A 510 28.03 13.88 -0.86
C ALA A 510 28.98 13.04 -1.72
N ALA A 511 29.84 12.23 -1.10
CA ALA A 511 30.75 11.33 -1.81
C ALA A 511 29.97 10.26 -2.61
N LEU A 512 28.98 9.63 -1.99
CA LEU A 512 28.13 8.63 -2.65
C LEU A 512 27.33 9.25 -3.80
N TYR A 513 26.77 10.44 -3.61
CA TYR A 513 26.05 11.17 -4.66
C TYR A 513 26.96 11.50 -5.84
N ALA A 514 28.17 11.96 -5.61
CA ALA A 514 29.14 12.22 -6.67
C ALA A 514 29.49 10.95 -7.46
N LEU A 515 29.64 9.81 -6.77
CA LEU A 515 29.92 8.52 -7.40
C LEU A 515 28.73 8.03 -8.27
N THR A 516 27.50 8.15 -7.76
CA THR A 516 26.30 7.74 -8.52
C THR A 516 26.08 8.63 -9.74
N GLN A 517 26.27 9.94 -9.62
CA GLN A 517 26.20 10.88 -10.74
C GLN A 517 27.26 10.58 -11.82
N ARG A 518 28.50 10.26 -11.41
CA ARG A 518 29.55 9.82 -12.35
C ARG A 518 29.16 8.53 -13.07
N TRP A 519 28.59 7.56 -12.34
CA TRP A 519 28.13 6.31 -12.92
C TRP A 519 26.98 6.53 -13.91
N LEU A 520 25.97 7.32 -13.54
CA LEU A 520 24.83 7.64 -14.41
C LEU A 520 25.25 8.36 -15.68
N SER A 521 26.20 9.30 -15.58
CA SER A 521 26.67 10.07 -16.73
C SER A 521 27.54 9.26 -17.70
N THR A 522 28.09 8.13 -17.29
CA THR A 522 29.00 7.28 -18.10
C THR A 522 28.38 5.93 -18.41
N ARG A 523 28.38 5.02 -17.42
CA ARG A 523 27.85 3.66 -17.56
C ARG A 523 26.33 3.63 -17.70
N GLY A 524 25.62 4.53 -17.03
CA GLY A 524 24.15 4.62 -17.11
C GLY A 524 23.67 4.94 -18.52
N VAL A 525 24.32 5.88 -19.20
CA VAL A 525 24.03 6.22 -20.61
C VAL A 525 24.22 5.00 -21.51
N ARG A 526 25.38 4.35 -21.43
CA ARG A 526 25.67 3.15 -22.22
C ARG A 526 24.68 2.02 -21.94
N ARG A 527 24.31 1.86 -20.66
CA ARG A 527 23.35 0.82 -20.27
C ARG A 527 21.95 1.11 -20.84
N PHE A 528 21.49 2.37 -20.79
CA PHE A 528 20.23 2.77 -21.41
C PHE A 528 20.23 2.46 -22.92
N GLU A 529 21.29 2.78 -23.64
CA GLU A 529 21.41 2.53 -25.07
C GLU A 529 21.47 1.03 -25.43
N SER A 530 21.96 0.18 -24.51
CA SER A 530 22.08 -1.28 -24.72
C SER A 530 20.81 -2.08 -24.40
N ILE A 531 19.77 -1.48 -23.80
CA ILE A 531 18.49 -2.14 -23.51
C ILE A 531 17.80 -2.48 -24.85
N ARG A 532 17.44 -3.73 -25.05
CA ARG A 532 16.78 -4.24 -26.27
C ARG A 532 15.32 -4.58 -25.99
#